data_55ea34d9dc788a668aa289b8ec3f8c28
#
_entry.id   55ea34d9dc788a668aa289b8ec3f8c28
#
_cell.length_a   1.000
_cell.length_b   1.000
_cell.length_c   1.000
_cell.angle_alpha   90.00
_cell.angle_beta   90.00
_cell.angle_gamma   90.00
#
_symmetry.space_group_name_H-M   'P 1'
#
loop_
_entity.id
_entity.type
_entity.pdbx_description
1 polymer ?
#
loop_
_entity_poly.entity_id
_entity_poly.type
_entity_poly.pdbx_seq_one_letter_code
_entity_poly.pdbx_strand_id
1 'polypeptide(L)'
;MKNEKMVVDIDYAEAIVPKSARRGIVTMFMIMLGFTFFSASMWVGQQLADGLDFQGFVVSMIVGGVILSLYTGLLGYVGAETGMSLDLLARKAFGVKGSYLPSAMISFTQIGWFGVGIAMFAIPVANELLGGSKTAEWALVIVAGICMTASAYFGIKSLTIVSYIAVPMVAVLGTVAMILAVMRGDGTIVDQFAKSSGTLTVIGGAGLVVGSFVSGGTATPNFSRFAKSGKVGAITTVIAFFIGNSLMFFFGGVSSVYVGGNDIFEVMINLGLFYLAILVLGLNIWTTNDNALYSAGLGLANIFGQKKKPMVLVSGIIGTVLAVWLYWNFCGWLNILNCTLPPVGIILVLGYFLNKEKYQDVEVSETVNWFAVIGVVLGAVVANLVHWGIASINGMMVAAVCYLIGRAVEKK
;
A
#
# COMPACT_ATOMS: atom_id res chain seq x y z
N MET A 1 43.90 10.48 9.94
CA MET A 1 42.69 9.97 9.29
C MET A 1 41.80 9.39 10.40
N LYS A 2 40.78 10.11 10.82
CA LYS A 2 39.79 9.65 11.84
C LYS A 2 38.95 8.56 11.20
N ASN A 3 38.99 7.35 11.74
CA ASN A 3 37.96 6.31 11.50
C ASN A 3 36.62 6.85 11.97
N GLU A 4 35.89 7.55 11.14
CA GLU A 4 34.46 7.71 11.33
C GLU A 4 33.85 6.30 11.22
N LYS A 5 33.48 5.69 12.34
CA LYS A 5 32.58 4.55 12.37
C LYS A 5 31.31 5.01 11.63
N MET A 6 31.18 4.58 10.38
CA MET A 6 29.92 4.73 9.64
C MET A 6 28.83 4.18 10.54
N VAL A 7 28.01 5.05 11.11
CA VAL A 7 26.80 4.64 11.84
C VAL A 7 25.92 4.01 10.79
N VAL A 8 25.98 2.69 10.69
CA VAL A 8 25.13 1.91 9.77
C VAL A 8 23.71 2.26 10.12
N ASP A 9 22.99 2.86 9.18
CA ASP A 9 21.55 3.13 9.33
C ASP A 9 20.85 1.80 9.61
N ILE A 10 20.14 1.72 10.75
CA ILE A 10 19.44 0.51 11.21
C ILE A 10 18.45 0.01 10.14
N ASP A 11 18.00 0.90 9.26
CA ASP A 11 17.05 0.58 8.20
C ASP A 11 17.70 0.29 6.84
N TYR A 12 19.01 0.35 6.72
CA TYR A 12 19.75 0.04 5.48
C TYR A 12 19.17 0.77 4.25
N ALA A 13 18.93 2.08 4.35
CA ALA A 13 18.31 2.84 3.27
C ALA A 13 19.09 2.78 1.97
N GLU A 14 20.42 2.86 2.05
CA GLU A 14 21.35 2.86 0.89
C GLU A 14 22.20 1.57 0.79
N ALA A 15 21.81 0.51 1.51
CA ALA A 15 22.56 -0.73 1.57
C ALA A 15 21.66 -1.96 1.51
N ILE A 16 22.25 -3.08 1.11
CA ILE A 16 21.60 -4.39 1.17
C ILE A 16 21.42 -4.79 2.65
N VAL A 17 20.21 -5.24 3.02
CA VAL A 17 19.94 -5.78 4.35
C VAL A 17 20.76 -7.05 4.57
N PRO A 18 21.72 -7.08 5.51
CA PRO A 18 22.53 -8.26 5.74
C PRO A 18 21.69 -9.40 6.30
N LYS A 19 22.10 -10.65 6.03
CA LYS A 19 21.37 -11.86 6.47
C LYS A 19 21.11 -11.89 7.99
N SER A 20 22.01 -11.33 8.78
CA SER A 20 21.88 -11.24 10.26
C SER A 20 20.76 -10.32 10.73
N ALA A 21 20.38 -9.32 9.93
CA ALA A 21 19.29 -8.38 10.25
C ALA A 21 17.93 -8.84 9.71
N ARG A 22 17.88 -9.95 8.95
CA ARG A 22 16.65 -10.45 8.33
C ARG A 22 15.78 -11.20 9.31
N ARG A 23 14.48 -11.17 9.07
CA ARG A 23 13.43 -11.60 9.99
C ARG A 23 12.74 -12.87 9.50
N GLY A 24 12.23 -13.65 10.45
CA GLY A 24 11.48 -14.88 10.16
C GLY A 24 10.07 -14.63 9.63
N ILE A 25 9.40 -15.72 9.24
CA ILE A 25 8.09 -15.69 8.59
C ILE A 25 7.02 -14.99 9.44
N VAL A 26 6.96 -15.23 10.75
CA VAL A 26 5.94 -14.63 11.64
C VAL A 26 6.05 -13.12 11.67
N THR A 27 7.27 -12.60 11.89
CA THR A 27 7.48 -11.14 11.93
C THR A 27 7.16 -10.50 10.59
N MET A 28 7.59 -11.11 9.49
CA MET A 28 7.30 -10.59 8.15
C MET A 28 5.81 -10.63 7.84
N PHE A 29 5.12 -11.69 8.25
CA PHE A 29 3.68 -11.81 8.08
C PHE A 29 2.92 -10.70 8.85
N MET A 30 3.31 -10.42 10.10
CA MET A 30 2.69 -9.34 10.89
C MET A 30 2.90 -7.96 10.25
N ILE A 31 4.11 -7.68 9.74
CA ILE A 31 4.41 -6.43 9.05
C ILE A 31 3.55 -6.29 7.77
N MET A 32 3.48 -7.35 6.96
CA MET A 32 2.74 -7.33 5.70
C MET A 32 1.23 -7.27 5.92
N LEU A 33 0.69 -7.96 6.95
CA LEU A 33 -0.71 -7.82 7.34
C LEU A 33 -1.02 -6.42 7.86
N GLY A 34 -0.14 -5.86 8.71
CA GLY A 34 -0.30 -4.47 9.17
C GLY A 34 -0.34 -3.47 8.04
N PHE A 35 0.37 -3.75 6.94
CA PHE A 35 0.32 -2.93 5.74
C PHE A 35 -0.99 -3.08 4.96
N THR A 36 -1.55 -4.30 4.87
CA THR A 36 -2.77 -4.58 4.09
C THR A 36 -4.08 -4.35 4.86
N PHE A 37 -4.03 -4.29 6.20
CA PHE A 37 -5.18 -3.96 7.02
C PHE A 37 -5.41 -2.46 6.99
N PHE A 38 -6.26 -2.00 6.07
CA PHE A 38 -6.48 -0.58 5.82
C PHE A 38 -7.95 -0.24 5.55
N SER A 39 -8.44 0.83 6.18
CA SER A 39 -9.84 1.28 6.08
C SER A 39 -10.28 1.59 4.65
N ALA A 40 -9.39 2.10 3.80
CA ALA A 40 -9.73 2.34 2.41
C ALA A 40 -10.09 1.05 1.65
N SER A 41 -9.51 -0.11 2.01
CA SER A 41 -9.92 -1.40 1.45
C SER A 41 -11.33 -1.80 1.93
N MET A 42 -11.71 -1.47 3.17
CA MET A 42 -13.07 -1.69 3.65
C MET A 42 -14.09 -0.87 2.87
N TRP A 43 -13.76 0.40 2.58
CA TRP A 43 -14.59 1.24 1.73
C TRP A 43 -14.74 0.69 0.31
N VAL A 44 -13.66 0.19 -0.29
CA VAL A 44 -13.75 -0.52 -1.59
C VAL A 44 -14.63 -1.77 -1.46
N GLY A 45 -14.57 -2.50 -0.35
CA GLY A 45 -15.48 -3.62 -0.06
C GLY A 45 -16.95 -3.20 -0.08
N GLN A 46 -17.27 -2.07 0.54
CA GLN A 46 -18.62 -1.49 0.51
C GLN A 46 -19.03 -1.12 -0.93
N GLN A 47 -18.16 -0.45 -1.72
CA GLN A 47 -18.46 -0.12 -3.11
C GLN A 47 -18.70 -1.37 -3.98
N LEU A 48 -17.96 -2.46 -3.75
CA LEU A 48 -18.20 -3.74 -4.41
C LEU A 48 -19.57 -4.32 -4.05
N ALA A 49 -19.94 -4.25 -2.77
CA ALA A 49 -21.23 -4.76 -2.27
C ALA A 49 -22.41 -3.94 -2.79
N ASP A 50 -22.25 -2.62 -2.92
CA ASP A 50 -23.27 -1.75 -3.50
C ASP A 50 -23.46 -1.99 -5.01
N GLY A 51 -22.38 -2.34 -5.72
CA GLY A 51 -22.40 -2.44 -7.18
C GLY A 51 -22.60 -3.86 -7.72
N LEU A 52 -22.45 -4.91 -6.90
CA LEU A 52 -22.46 -6.32 -7.32
C LEU A 52 -23.38 -7.16 -6.43
N ASP A 53 -23.97 -8.21 -7.00
CA ASP A 53 -24.54 -9.28 -6.22
C ASP A 53 -23.46 -10.07 -5.46
N PHE A 54 -23.85 -10.96 -4.55
CA PHE A 54 -22.90 -11.70 -3.71
C PHE A 54 -21.92 -12.54 -4.52
N GLN A 55 -22.38 -13.18 -5.61
CA GLN A 55 -21.51 -13.96 -6.48
C GLN A 55 -20.49 -13.07 -7.19
N GLY A 56 -20.93 -11.96 -7.77
CA GLY A 56 -20.08 -10.96 -8.41
C GLY A 56 -19.05 -10.36 -7.45
N PHE A 57 -19.48 -10.04 -6.22
CA PHE A 57 -18.60 -9.58 -5.13
C PHE A 57 -17.46 -10.58 -4.86
N VAL A 58 -17.82 -11.85 -4.60
CA VAL A 58 -16.83 -12.90 -4.29
C VAL A 58 -15.89 -13.16 -5.47
N VAL A 59 -16.43 -13.27 -6.69
CA VAL A 59 -15.61 -13.52 -7.89
C VAL A 59 -14.68 -12.34 -8.17
N SER A 60 -15.15 -11.11 -8.08
CA SER A 60 -14.31 -9.90 -8.25
C SER A 60 -13.18 -9.85 -7.23
N MET A 61 -13.48 -10.17 -5.98
CA MET A 61 -12.51 -10.20 -4.89
C MET A 61 -11.46 -11.30 -5.12
N ILE A 62 -11.85 -12.51 -5.54
CA ILE A 62 -10.90 -13.60 -5.83
C ILE A 62 -10.01 -13.24 -7.02
N VAL A 63 -10.61 -12.83 -8.14
CA VAL A 63 -9.85 -12.50 -9.36
C VAL A 63 -8.89 -11.35 -9.13
N GLY A 64 -9.38 -10.22 -8.60
CA GLY A 64 -8.55 -9.06 -8.31
C GLY A 64 -7.50 -9.35 -7.23
N GLY A 65 -7.88 -10.12 -6.19
CA GLY A 65 -6.97 -10.55 -5.12
C GLY A 65 -5.85 -11.46 -5.62
N VAL A 66 -6.12 -12.40 -6.53
CA VAL A 66 -5.09 -13.24 -7.17
C VAL A 66 -4.13 -12.39 -7.99
N ILE A 67 -4.64 -11.48 -8.82
CA ILE A 67 -3.80 -10.59 -9.64
C ILE A 67 -2.89 -9.74 -8.74
N LEU A 68 -3.47 -9.09 -7.74
CA LEU A 68 -2.73 -8.23 -6.81
C LEU A 68 -1.69 -9.01 -6.02
N SER A 69 -2.05 -10.18 -5.48
CA SER A 69 -1.15 -11.00 -4.69
C SER A 69 -0.01 -11.61 -5.49
N LEU A 70 -0.23 -11.99 -6.75
CA LEU A 70 0.84 -12.44 -7.63
C LEU A 70 1.83 -11.31 -7.95
N TYR A 71 1.32 -10.13 -8.30
CA TYR A 71 2.14 -8.95 -8.55
C TYR A 71 3.01 -8.59 -7.34
N THR A 72 2.39 -8.46 -6.18
CA THR A 72 3.09 -8.09 -4.94
C THR A 72 3.98 -9.19 -4.43
N GLY A 73 3.59 -10.46 -4.63
CA GLY A 73 4.40 -11.65 -4.28
C GLY A 73 5.71 -11.73 -5.07
N LEU A 74 5.68 -11.39 -6.37
CA LEU A 74 6.90 -11.27 -7.19
C LEU A 74 7.81 -10.16 -6.66
N LEU A 75 7.27 -8.99 -6.36
CA LEU A 75 8.02 -7.89 -5.74
C LEU A 75 8.55 -8.29 -4.36
N GLY A 76 7.75 -9.01 -3.58
CA GLY A 76 8.12 -9.56 -2.28
C GLY A 76 9.27 -10.54 -2.37
N TYR A 77 9.27 -11.41 -3.37
CA TYR A 77 10.38 -12.31 -3.67
C TYR A 77 11.65 -11.53 -4.01
N VAL A 78 11.56 -10.60 -4.97
CA VAL A 78 12.73 -9.82 -5.42
C VAL A 78 13.35 -9.01 -4.29
N GLY A 79 12.53 -8.30 -3.50
CA GLY A 79 13.00 -7.52 -2.36
C GLY A 79 13.70 -8.39 -1.30
N ALA A 80 13.12 -9.55 -0.98
CA ALA A 80 13.68 -10.47 0.01
C ALA A 80 14.95 -11.18 -0.48
N GLU A 81 15.00 -11.58 -1.74
CA GLU A 81 16.16 -12.27 -2.31
C GLU A 81 17.37 -11.35 -2.37
N THR A 82 17.16 -10.13 -2.86
CA THR A 82 18.24 -9.13 -3.00
C THR A 82 18.57 -8.42 -1.68
N GLY A 83 17.62 -8.29 -0.76
CA GLY A 83 17.76 -7.43 0.43
C GLY A 83 17.73 -5.94 0.11
N MET A 84 17.28 -5.56 -1.09
CA MET A 84 17.25 -4.18 -1.57
C MET A 84 15.88 -3.53 -1.37
N SER A 85 15.86 -2.22 -1.07
CA SER A 85 14.66 -1.41 -1.13
C SER A 85 14.16 -1.24 -2.56
N LEU A 86 12.93 -0.76 -2.73
CA LEU A 86 12.41 -0.38 -4.04
C LEU A 86 13.36 0.58 -4.77
N ASP A 87 13.91 1.55 -4.05
CA ASP A 87 14.78 2.58 -4.63
C ASP A 87 16.12 2.00 -5.12
N LEU A 88 16.71 1.08 -4.36
CA LEU A 88 17.91 0.37 -4.80
C LEU A 88 17.65 -0.54 -6.00
N LEU A 89 16.51 -1.24 -6.01
CA LEU A 89 16.06 -2.01 -7.18
C LEU A 89 15.83 -1.10 -8.38
N ALA A 90 15.26 0.08 -8.15
CA ALA A 90 15.04 1.07 -9.21
C ALA A 90 16.35 1.60 -9.78
N ARG A 91 17.38 1.85 -8.95
CA ARG A 91 18.72 2.19 -9.46
C ARG A 91 19.26 1.11 -10.41
N LYS A 92 19.01 -0.18 -10.10
CA LYS A 92 19.46 -1.31 -10.94
C LYS A 92 18.71 -1.42 -12.28
N ALA A 93 17.41 -1.13 -12.27
CA ALA A 93 16.55 -1.29 -13.45
C ALA A 93 16.48 -0.02 -14.32
N PHE A 94 16.52 1.18 -13.73
CA PHE A 94 16.35 2.48 -14.39
C PHE A 94 17.66 3.29 -14.54
N GLY A 95 18.74 2.85 -13.90
CA GLY A 95 19.97 3.65 -13.73
C GLY A 95 19.87 4.62 -12.55
N VAL A 96 21.02 5.21 -12.16
CA VAL A 96 21.11 6.06 -10.96
C VAL A 96 20.14 7.23 -11.01
N LYS A 97 20.18 8.07 -12.05
CA LYS A 97 19.27 9.21 -12.20
C LYS A 97 17.88 8.80 -12.69
N GLY A 98 17.80 7.73 -13.50
CA GLY A 98 16.51 7.17 -13.94
C GLY A 98 15.66 6.69 -12.78
N SER A 99 16.26 6.23 -11.66
CA SER A 99 15.55 5.81 -10.45
C SER A 99 14.81 6.93 -9.72
N TYR A 100 15.14 8.19 -10.02
CA TYR A 100 14.45 9.33 -9.40
C TYR A 100 12.97 9.38 -9.79
N LEU A 101 12.60 8.91 -11.00
CA LEU A 101 11.21 8.82 -11.41
C LEU A 101 10.40 7.86 -10.53
N PRO A 102 10.71 6.56 -10.42
CA PRO A 102 9.99 5.66 -9.52
C PRO A 102 10.06 6.09 -8.06
N SER A 103 11.18 6.64 -7.58
CA SER A 103 11.29 7.13 -6.21
C SER A 103 10.38 8.34 -5.94
N ALA A 104 10.28 9.28 -6.89
CA ALA A 104 9.36 10.41 -6.79
C ALA A 104 7.89 9.94 -6.81
N MET A 105 7.56 9.03 -7.73
CA MET A 105 6.20 8.49 -7.85
C MET A 105 5.77 7.77 -6.56
N ILE A 106 6.63 6.92 -5.99
CA ILE A 106 6.29 6.22 -4.75
C ILE A 106 6.23 7.18 -3.57
N SER A 107 7.17 8.12 -3.44
CA SER A 107 7.18 9.08 -2.34
C SER A 107 5.94 9.96 -2.34
N PHE A 108 5.60 10.52 -3.50
CA PHE A 108 4.41 11.35 -3.67
C PHE A 108 3.12 10.58 -3.32
N THR A 109 3.03 9.33 -3.79
CA THR A 109 1.92 8.44 -3.50
C THR A 109 1.80 8.15 -2.01
N GLN A 110 2.90 7.80 -1.37
CA GLN A 110 2.89 7.41 0.03
C GLN A 110 2.69 8.61 0.98
N ILE A 111 3.16 9.81 0.62
CA ILE A 111 2.81 11.05 1.32
C ILE A 111 1.31 11.32 1.21
N GLY A 112 0.74 11.10 0.02
CA GLY A 112 -0.70 11.24 -0.20
C GLY A 112 -1.52 10.28 0.66
N TRP A 113 -1.17 9.00 0.67
CA TRP A 113 -1.82 7.99 1.52
C TRP A 113 -1.72 8.30 3.00
N PHE A 114 -0.56 8.79 3.45
CA PHE A 114 -0.37 9.22 4.83
C PHE A 114 -1.33 10.38 5.20
N GLY A 115 -1.41 11.40 4.34
CA GLY A 115 -2.32 12.53 4.57
C GLY A 115 -3.79 12.12 4.58
N VAL A 116 -4.21 11.32 3.59
CA VAL A 116 -5.57 10.77 3.55
C VAL A 116 -5.87 9.96 4.81
N GLY A 117 -4.97 9.07 5.22
CA GLY A 117 -5.16 8.25 6.42
C GLY A 117 -5.32 9.07 7.69
N ILE A 118 -4.49 10.13 7.89
CA ILE A 118 -4.68 11.04 9.03
C ILE A 118 -6.09 11.64 9.03
N ALA A 119 -6.54 12.15 7.88
CA ALA A 119 -7.85 12.79 7.78
C ALA A 119 -9.01 11.79 7.93
N MET A 120 -8.85 10.56 7.42
CA MET A 120 -9.82 9.44 7.63
C MET A 120 -9.98 9.09 9.12
N PHE A 121 -8.96 9.32 9.94
CA PHE A 121 -9.08 9.19 11.39
C PHE A 121 -9.65 10.46 12.04
N ALA A 122 -9.06 11.60 11.73
CA ALA A 122 -9.30 12.85 12.46
C ALA A 122 -10.71 13.42 12.20
N ILE A 123 -11.18 13.38 10.96
CA ILE A 123 -12.48 13.99 10.59
C ILE A 123 -13.66 13.26 11.26
N PRO A 124 -13.82 11.94 11.14
CA PRO A 124 -14.91 11.24 11.80
C PRO A 124 -14.85 11.35 13.33
N VAL A 125 -13.66 11.25 13.92
CA VAL A 125 -13.49 11.39 15.38
C VAL A 125 -13.82 12.80 15.87
N ALA A 126 -13.44 13.84 15.11
CA ALA A 126 -13.82 15.23 15.43
C ALA A 126 -15.33 15.44 15.37
N ASN A 127 -15.99 14.87 14.36
CA ASN A 127 -17.44 14.98 14.20
C ASN A 127 -18.19 14.33 15.36
N GLU A 128 -17.79 13.10 15.72
CA GLU A 128 -18.49 12.31 16.74
C GLU A 128 -18.19 12.76 18.20
N LEU A 129 -16.94 13.15 18.49
CA LEU A 129 -16.51 13.46 19.86
C LEU A 129 -16.49 14.95 20.18
N LEU A 130 -16.21 15.81 19.19
CA LEU A 130 -15.83 17.20 19.42
C LEU A 130 -16.76 18.19 18.68
N GLY A 131 -17.96 17.72 18.30
CA GLY A 131 -18.97 18.54 17.67
C GLY A 131 -18.63 19.06 16.26
N GLY A 132 -17.66 18.42 15.57
CA GLY A 132 -17.35 18.69 14.17
C GLY A 132 -16.75 20.07 13.87
N SER A 133 -16.16 20.74 14.87
CA SER A 133 -15.54 22.03 14.62
C SER A 133 -14.26 21.90 13.80
N LYS A 134 -14.03 22.85 12.87
CA LYS A 134 -12.79 22.91 12.05
C LYS A 134 -11.52 22.95 12.90
N THR A 135 -11.57 23.62 14.04
CA THR A 135 -10.45 23.68 14.99
C THR A 135 -10.15 22.29 15.58
N ALA A 136 -11.17 21.54 15.99
CA ALA A 136 -11.02 20.18 16.50
C ALA A 136 -10.49 19.23 15.45
N GLU A 137 -11.01 19.31 14.21
CA GLU A 137 -10.55 18.54 13.06
C GLU A 137 -9.03 18.74 12.84
N TRP A 138 -8.59 20.01 12.73
CA TRP A 138 -7.16 20.31 12.53
C TRP A 138 -6.29 19.97 13.75
N ALA A 139 -6.80 20.11 14.96
CA ALA A 139 -6.08 19.68 16.16
C ALA A 139 -5.80 18.18 16.15
N LEU A 140 -6.80 17.35 15.80
CA LEU A 140 -6.64 15.89 15.65
C LEU A 140 -5.73 15.53 14.48
N VAL A 141 -5.84 16.21 13.32
CA VAL A 141 -4.95 16.02 12.17
C VAL A 141 -3.48 16.23 12.57
N ILE A 142 -3.20 17.32 13.30
CA ILE A 142 -1.83 17.65 13.74
C ILE A 142 -1.33 16.61 14.76
N VAL A 143 -2.14 16.28 15.76
CA VAL A 143 -1.75 15.30 16.80
C VAL A 143 -1.50 13.93 16.18
N ALA A 144 -2.43 13.42 15.35
CA ALA A 144 -2.26 12.15 14.67
C ALA A 144 -1.04 12.17 13.72
N GLY A 145 -0.86 13.25 12.96
CA GLY A 145 0.29 13.45 12.09
C GLY A 145 1.62 13.39 12.83
N ILE A 146 1.74 14.07 13.98
CA ILE A 146 2.94 14.03 14.82
C ILE A 146 3.19 12.61 15.36
N CYS A 147 2.17 11.96 15.93
CA CYS A 147 2.30 10.63 16.52
C CYS A 147 2.72 9.58 15.48
N MET A 148 2.04 9.54 14.33
CA MET A 148 2.34 8.59 13.25
C MET A 148 3.68 8.90 12.57
N THR A 149 4.06 10.17 12.42
CA THR A 149 5.38 10.55 11.92
C THR A 149 6.48 10.12 12.90
N ALA A 150 6.28 10.27 14.19
CA ALA A 150 7.24 9.85 15.20
C ALA A 150 7.47 8.34 15.18
N SER A 151 6.42 7.51 15.03
CA SER A 151 6.58 6.05 14.92
C SER A 151 7.31 5.65 13.63
N ALA A 152 6.95 6.22 12.48
CA ALA A 152 7.62 5.97 11.20
C ALA A 152 9.11 6.38 11.21
N TYR A 153 9.46 7.44 11.95
CA TYR A 153 10.84 7.90 12.11
C TYR A 153 11.76 6.84 12.72
N PHE A 154 11.24 6.02 13.66
CA PHE A 154 12.00 4.92 14.26
C PHE A 154 12.12 3.69 13.34
N GLY A 155 11.43 3.68 12.21
CA GLY A 155 11.60 2.72 11.13
C GLY A 155 11.06 1.33 11.42
N ILE A 156 11.65 0.32 10.76
CA ILE A 156 11.14 -1.06 10.73
C ILE A 156 10.92 -1.69 12.12
N LYS A 157 11.64 -1.25 13.14
CA LYS A 157 11.45 -1.72 14.52
C LYS A 157 10.11 -1.27 15.08
N SER A 158 9.77 0.01 14.91
CA SER A 158 8.49 0.59 15.34
C SER A 158 7.33 -0.01 14.58
N LEU A 159 7.43 -0.08 13.24
CA LEU A 159 6.44 -0.72 12.37
C LEU A 159 6.11 -2.14 12.85
N THR A 160 7.13 -2.91 13.23
CA THR A 160 6.95 -4.26 13.75
C THR A 160 6.12 -4.28 15.03
N ILE A 161 6.45 -3.42 16.00
CA ILE A 161 5.75 -3.36 17.30
C ILE A 161 4.28 -2.98 17.09
N VAL A 162 4.03 -1.92 16.32
CA VAL A 162 2.67 -1.46 16.03
C VAL A 162 1.86 -2.56 15.33
N SER A 163 2.44 -3.27 14.35
CA SER A 163 1.76 -4.37 13.65
C SER A 163 1.43 -5.54 14.57
N TYR A 164 2.30 -5.92 15.51
CA TYR A 164 2.02 -7.00 16.46
C TYR A 164 0.85 -6.70 17.40
N ILE A 165 0.58 -5.43 17.66
CA ILE A 165 -0.56 -4.99 18.48
C ILE A 165 -1.81 -4.84 17.60
N ALA A 166 -1.71 -4.09 16.52
CA ALA A 166 -2.84 -3.67 15.72
C ALA A 166 -3.46 -4.83 14.90
N VAL A 167 -2.63 -5.68 14.28
CA VAL A 167 -3.13 -6.75 13.40
C VAL A 167 -4.10 -7.70 14.13
N PRO A 168 -3.77 -8.29 15.29
CA PRO A 168 -4.72 -9.13 16.02
C PRO A 168 -5.97 -8.38 16.45
N MET A 169 -5.83 -7.12 16.91
CA MET A 169 -6.96 -6.33 17.37
C MET A 169 -7.93 -6.00 16.23
N VAL A 170 -7.42 -5.54 15.09
CA VAL A 170 -8.25 -5.23 13.91
C VAL A 170 -8.91 -6.50 13.38
N ALA A 171 -8.19 -7.63 13.32
CA ALA A 171 -8.76 -8.91 12.88
C ALA A 171 -9.92 -9.36 13.78
N VAL A 172 -9.71 -9.35 15.10
CA VAL A 172 -10.73 -9.80 16.06
C VAL A 172 -11.90 -8.83 16.09
N LEU A 173 -11.66 -7.54 16.29
CA LEU A 173 -12.72 -6.55 16.43
C LEU A 173 -13.49 -6.33 15.12
N GLY A 174 -12.83 -6.36 13.97
CA GLY A 174 -13.48 -6.31 12.66
C GLY A 174 -14.36 -7.53 12.41
N THR A 175 -13.88 -8.73 12.77
CA THR A 175 -14.68 -9.96 12.69
C THR A 175 -15.91 -9.90 13.62
N VAL A 176 -15.72 -9.48 14.87
CA VAL A 176 -16.82 -9.34 15.83
C VAL A 176 -17.83 -8.31 15.34
N ALA A 177 -17.41 -7.16 14.85
CA ALA A 177 -18.28 -6.14 14.29
C ALA A 177 -19.10 -6.67 13.10
N MET A 178 -18.45 -7.38 12.17
CA MET A 178 -19.12 -8.00 11.03
C MET A 178 -20.16 -9.05 11.48
N ILE A 179 -19.83 -9.92 12.43
CA ILE A 179 -20.77 -10.91 12.97
C ILE A 179 -21.96 -10.21 13.63
N LEU A 180 -21.72 -9.18 14.44
CA LEU A 180 -22.78 -8.40 15.07
C LEU A 180 -23.67 -7.69 14.04
N ALA A 181 -23.12 -7.16 12.95
CA ALA A 181 -23.88 -6.57 11.86
C ALA A 181 -24.82 -7.59 11.23
N VAL A 182 -24.32 -8.78 10.89
CA VAL A 182 -25.11 -9.89 10.35
C VAL A 182 -26.20 -10.34 11.34
N MET A 183 -25.89 -10.44 12.63
CA MET A 183 -26.87 -10.86 13.66
C MET A 183 -27.97 -9.83 13.94
N ARG A 184 -27.72 -8.56 13.70
CA ARG A 184 -28.73 -7.47 13.89
C ARG A 184 -29.57 -7.20 12.67
N GLY A 185 -29.13 -7.65 11.49
CA GLY A 185 -29.86 -7.43 10.24
C GLY A 185 -30.80 -8.58 9.93
N ASP A 186 -31.74 -8.35 9.01
CA ASP A 186 -32.72 -9.32 8.54
C ASP A 186 -32.25 -10.01 7.25
N GLY A 187 -32.65 -11.28 7.08
CA GLY A 187 -32.38 -12.04 5.85
C GLY A 187 -30.96 -12.61 5.74
N THR A 188 -30.70 -13.28 4.64
CA THR A 188 -29.40 -13.87 4.35
C THR A 188 -28.44 -12.85 3.72
N ILE A 189 -27.15 -13.15 3.73
CA ILE A 189 -26.14 -12.34 3.02
C ILE A 189 -26.52 -12.18 1.54
N VAL A 190 -26.98 -13.25 0.90
CA VAL A 190 -27.40 -13.23 -0.51
C VAL A 190 -28.57 -12.27 -0.73
N ASP A 191 -29.58 -12.28 0.18
CA ASP A 191 -30.72 -11.37 0.10
C ASP A 191 -30.31 -9.89 0.22
N GLN A 192 -29.33 -9.59 1.07
CA GLN A 192 -28.83 -8.23 1.23
C GLN A 192 -28.07 -7.76 -0.02
N PHE A 193 -27.18 -8.59 -0.55
CA PHE A 193 -26.47 -8.27 -1.79
C PHE A 193 -27.38 -8.21 -3.04
N ALA A 194 -28.52 -8.90 -3.03
CA ALA A 194 -29.51 -8.79 -4.11
C ALA A 194 -30.12 -7.39 -4.22
N LYS A 195 -29.97 -6.54 -3.20
CA LYS A 195 -30.40 -5.13 -3.19
C LYS A 195 -29.35 -4.19 -3.85
N SER A 196 -28.23 -4.73 -4.31
CA SER A 196 -27.17 -3.96 -4.97
C SER A 196 -27.69 -3.20 -6.21
N SER A 197 -27.03 -2.11 -6.54
CA SER A 197 -27.40 -1.26 -7.68
C SER A 197 -27.16 -1.92 -9.05
N GLY A 198 -26.36 -2.99 -9.12
CA GLY A 198 -25.96 -3.66 -10.35
C GLY A 198 -25.11 -2.79 -11.29
N THR A 199 -24.48 -1.74 -10.76
CA THR A 199 -23.72 -0.76 -11.56
C THR A 199 -22.32 -1.22 -11.95
N LEU A 200 -21.80 -2.27 -11.30
CA LEU A 200 -20.48 -2.82 -11.58
C LEU A 200 -20.54 -4.11 -12.38
N THR A 201 -19.55 -4.31 -13.22
CA THR A 201 -19.25 -5.63 -13.80
C THR A 201 -18.21 -6.36 -12.92
N VAL A 202 -18.14 -7.69 -13.01
CA VAL A 202 -17.12 -8.48 -12.29
C VAL A 202 -15.69 -8.02 -12.63
N ILE A 203 -15.43 -7.69 -13.89
CA ILE A 203 -14.11 -7.15 -14.32
C ILE A 203 -13.85 -5.78 -13.71
N GLY A 204 -14.86 -4.91 -13.68
CA GLY A 204 -14.77 -3.60 -13.02
C GLY A 204 -14.50 -3.75 -11.51
N GLY A 205 -15.22 -4.68 -10.86
CA GLY A 205 -14.99 -5.02 -9.45
C GLY A 205 -13.58 -5.57 -9.21
N ALA A 206 -13.09 -6.48 -10.04
CA ALA A 206 -11.70 -6.97 -9.95
C ALA A 206 -10.69 -5.83 -10.15
N GLY A 207 -10.97 -4.88 -11.03
CA GLY A 207 -10.18 -3.65 -11.20
C GLY A 207 -10.12 -2.80 -9.93
N LEU A 208 -11.26 -2.63 -9.23
CA LEU A 208 -11.31 -1.94 -7.93
C LEU A 208 -10.48 -2.65 -6.88
N VAL A 209 -10.56 -4.00 -6.80
CA VAL A 209 -9.75 -4.81 -5.89
C VAL A 209 -8.26 -4.63 -6.14
N VAL A 210 -7.81 -4.70 -7.39
CA VAL A 210 -6.41 -4.43 -7.75
C VAL A 210 -6.05 -2.98 -7.43
N GLY A 211 -6.89 -2.04 -7.83
CA GLY A 211 -6.70 -0.60 -7.62
C GLY A 211 -6.59 -0.22 -6.16
N SER A 212 -7.30 -0.90 -5.26
CA SER A 212 -7.32 -0.58 -3.82
C SER A 212 -5.93 -0.57 -3.18
N PHE A 213 -5.01 -1.39 -3.68
CA PHE A 213 -3.70 -1.53 -3.03
C PHE A 213 -2.49 -1.67 -3.99
N VAL A 214 -2.67 -1.65 -5.31
CA VAL A 214 -1.56 -1.88 -6.25
C VAL A 214 -0.46 -0.82 -6.12
N SER A 215 -0.81 0.40 -5.83
CA SER A 215 0.14 1.49 -5.61
C SER A 215 1.00 1.26 -4.35
N GLY A 216 0.35 0.96 -3.22
CA GLY A 216 1.05 0.55 -1.99
C GLY A 216 1.80 -0.76 -2.17
N GLY A 217 1.20 -1.72 -2.88
CA GLY A 217 1.80 -3.02 -3.19
C GLY A 217 3.11 -2.91 -3.98
N THR A 218 3.27 -1.87 -4.80
CA THR A 218 4.53 -1.59 -5.49
C THR A 218 5.67 -1.31 -4.50
N ALA A 219 5.39 -0.77 -3.32
CA ALA A 219 6.37 -0.53 -2.26
C ALA A 219 6.79 -1.80 -1.48
N THR A 220 6.24 -2.96 -1.78
CA THR A 220 6.54 -4.24 -1.10
C THR A 220 8.03 -4.51 -0.85
N PRO A 221 8.98 -4.22 -1.79
CA PRO A 221 10.41 -4.44 -1.54
C PRO A 221 10.96 -3.68 -0.33
N ASN A 222 10.39 -2.53 0.03
CA ASN A 222 10.81 -1.75 1.18
C ASN A 222 10.67 -2.50 2.51
N PHE A 223 9.76 -3.46 2.56
CA PHE A 223 9.48 -4.29 3.74
C PHE A 223 10.03 -5.70 3.57
N SER A 224 9.75 -6.34 2.43
CA SER A 224 10.11 -7.74 2.17
C SER A 224 11.63 -7.97 2.16
N ARG A 225 12.44 -6.94 1.89
CA ARG A 225 13.92 -7.02 1.96
C ARG A 225 14.46 -7.46 3.33
N PHE A 226 13.65 -7.34 4.37
CA PHE A 226 13.98 -7.84 5.71
C PHE A 226 13.60 -9.32 5.91
N ALA A 227 13.02 -10.00 4.94
CA ALA A 227 12.71 -11.42 5.04
C ALA A 227 13.97 -12.29 4.91
N LYS A 228 14.00 -13.43 5.62
CA LYS A 228 15.14 -14.36 5.61
C LYS A 228 15.45 -14.97 4.24
N SER A 229 14.46 -15.08 3.36
CA SER A 229 14.62 -15.61 2.00
C SER A 229 13.54 -15.09 1.06
N GLY A 230 13.78 -15.21 -0.26
CA GLY A 230 12.79 -14.87 -1.29
C GLY A 230 11.47 -15.62 -1.11
N LYS A 231 11.51 -16.90 -0.71
CA LYS A 231 10.30 -17.68 -0.41
C LYS A 231 9.50 -17.07 0.76
N VAL A 232 10.16 -16.69 1.85
CA VAL A 232 9.50 -16.06 2.99
C VAL A 232 8.89 -14.72 2.58
N GLY A 233 9.62 -13.89 1.84
CA GLY A 233 9.11 -12.62 1.32
C GLY A 233 7.89 -12.80 0.43
N ALA A 234 7.95 -13.73 -0.53
CA ALA A 234 6.84 -14.02 -1.43
C ALA A 234 5.60 -14.55 -0.68
N ILE A 235 5.76 -15.59 0.14
CA ILE A 235 4.65 -16.24 0.84
C ILE A 235 3.94 -15.25 1.79
N THR A 236 4.70 -14.52 2.61
CA THR A 236 4.11 -13.56 3.55
C THR A 236 3.38 -12.42 2.83
N THR A 237 3.90 -11.99 1.68
CA THR A 237 3.26 -10.96 0.85
C THR A 237 2.00 -11.48 0.18
N VAL A 238 2.07 -12.64 -0.50
CA VAL A 238 0.89 -13.24 -1.16
C VAL A 238 -0.25 -13.45 -0.17
N ILE A 239 0.03 -14.02 1.00
CA ILE A 239 -0.99 -14.26 2.02
C ILE A 239 -1.56 -12.93 2.55
N ALA A 240 -0.71 -11.95 2.83
CA ALA A 240 -1.17 -10.66 3.34
C ALA A 240 -2.05 -9.92 2.31
N PHE A 241 -1.63 -9.85 1.05
CA PHE A 241 -2.40 -9.15 0.01
C PHE A 241 -3.64 -9.92 -0.44
N PHE A 242 -3.63 -11.25 -0.40
CA PHE A 242 -4.82 -12.03 -0.73
C PHE A 242 -5.78 -12.13 0.45
N ILE A 243 -5.34 -12.67 1.59
CA ILE A 243 -6.21 -12.92 2.74
C ILE A 243 -6.45 -11.63 3.52
N GLY A 244 -5.40 -10.86 3.84
CA GLY A 244 -5.52 -9.65 4.64
C GLY A 244 -6.41 -8.60 3.98
N ASN A 245 -6.18 -8.33 2.70
CA ASN A 245 -6.98 -7.36 1.96
C ASN A 245 -8.43 -7.87 1.74
N SER A 246 -8.61 -9.19 1.48
CA SER A 246 -9.95 -9.79 1.37
C SER A 246 -10.75 -9.67 2.66
N LEU A 247 -10.12 -9.84 3.83
CA LEU A 247 -10.79 -9.61 5.11
C LEU A 247 -11.28 -8.17 5.25
N MET A 248 -10.51 -7.19 4.78
CA MET A 248 -10.94 -5.80 4.79
C MET A 248 -12.16 -5.58 3.88
N PHE A 249 -12.18 -6.19 2.68
CA PHE A 249 -13.35 -6.12 1.81
C PHE A 249 -14.59 -6.77 2.45
N PHE A 250 -14.43 -7.89 3.13
CA PHE A 250 -15.53 -8.52 3.85
C PHE A 250 -16.01 -7.67 5.02
N PHE A 251 -15.10 -7.11 5.82
CA PHE A 251 -15.50 -6.25 6.94
C PHE A 251 -16.29 -5.03 6.46
N GLY A 252 -15.88 -4.39 5.36
CA GLY A 252 -16.59 -3.27 4.78
C GLY A 252 -17.89 -3.72 4.07
N GLY A 253 -17.78 -4.60 3.09
CA GLY A 253 -18.87 -4.97 2.20
C GLY A 253 -20.00 -5.71 2.91
N VAL A 254 -19.68 -6.79 3.66
CA VAL A 254 -20.71 -7.57 4.35
C VAL A 254 -21.35 -6.78 5.47
N SER A 255 -20.58 -5.99 6.23
CA SER A 255 -21.16 -5.22 7.33
C SER A 255 -22.06 -4.09 6.82
N SER A 256 -21.64 -3.40 5.76
CA SER A 256 -22.39 -2.24 5.23
C SER A 256 -23.77 -2.61 4.68
N VAL A 257 -23.91 -3.79 4.07
CA VAL A 257 -25.23 -4.22 3.53
C VAL A 257 -26.25 -4.51 4.62
N TYR A 258 -25.84 -4.74 5.87
CA TYR A 258 -26.75 -5.01 7.00
C TYR A 258 -27.04 -3.77 7.84
N VAL A 259 -26.04 -2.96 8.16
CA VAL A 259 -26.18 -1.84 9.10
C VAL A 259 -25.85 -0.47 8.52
N GLY A 260 -25.48 -0.44 7.23
CA GLY A 260 -24.98 0.78 6.59
C GLY A 260 -23.57 1.16 7.05
N GLY A 261 -23.04 2.23 6.46
CA GLY A 261 -21.68 2.72 6.71
C GLY A 261 -20.72 2.40 5.57
N ASN A 262 -19.73 3.25 5.40
CA ASN A 262 -18.73 3.14 4.32
C ASN A 262 -17.49 2.33 4.73
N ASP A 263 -17.23 2.25 6.02
CA ASP A 263 -16.10 1.50 6.57
C ASP A 263 -16.44 0.90 7.94
N ILE A 264 -15.49 0.21 8.55
CA ILE A 264 -15.71 -0.45 9.85
C ILE A 264 -15.96 0.55 10.98
N PHE A 265 -15.49 1.79 10.88
CA PHE A 265 -15.74 2.81 11.90
C PHE A 265 -17.23 3.17 11.93
N GLU A 266 -17.81 3.53 10.78
CA GLU A 266 -19.23 3.86 10.67
C GLU A 266 -20.11 2.65 11.01
N VAL A 267 -19.74 1.43 10.55
CA VAL A 267 -20.40 0.19 10.94
C VAL A 267 -20.42 0.02 12.46
N MET A 268 -19.29 0.20 13.13
CA MET A 268 -19.21 0.06 14.60
C MET A 268 -19.96 1.16 15.34
N ILE A 269 -20.01 2.39 14.79
CA ILE A 269 -20.86 3.46 15.31
C ILE A 269 -22.33 3.05 15.23
N ASN A 270 -22.80 2.57 14.09
CA ASN A 270 -24.17 2.10 13.87
C ASN A 270 -24.52 0.91 14.79
N LEU A 271 -23.52 0.13 15.18
CA LEU A 271 -23.66 -0.94 16.19
C LEU A 271 -23.60 -0.43 17.65
N GLY A 272 -23.38 0.85 17.89
CA GLY A 272 -23.23 1.42 19.23
C GLY A 272 -21.89 1.12 19.90
N LEU A 273 -20.87 0.72 19.14
CA LEU A 273 -19.53 0.32 19.62
C LEU A 273 -18.53 1.47 19.52
N PHE A 274 -18.93 2.67 19.87
CA PHE A 274 -18.24 3.92 19.63
C PHE A 274 -16.74 3.94 20.04
N TYR A 275 -16.41 3.61 21.28
CA TYR A 275 -15.01 3.65 21.75
C TYR A 275 -14.13 2.59 21.08
N LEU A 276 -14.71 1.42 20.78
CA LEU A 276 -14.01 0.38 20.03
C LEU A 276 -13.80 0.80 18.57
N ALA A 277 -14.75 1.53 17.97
CA ALA A 277 -14.62 2.07 16.64
C ALA A 277 -13.41 2.99 16.50
N ILE A 278 -13.23 3.93 17.42
CA ILE A 278 -12.07 4.84 17.44
C ILE A 278 -10.75 4.06 17.57
N LEU A 279 -10.70 3.07 18.45
CA LEU A 279 -9.53 2.25 18.66
C LEU A 279 -9.16 1.46 17.40
N VAL A 280 -10.14 0.80 16.77
CA VAL A 280 -9.93 0.01 15.55
C VAL A 280 -9.49 0.89 14.39
N LEU A 281 -10.18 2.01 14.17
CA LEU A 281 -9.84 2.96 13.11
C LEU A 281 -8.42 3.51 13.32
N GLY A 282 -8.10 3.96 14.53
CA GLY A 282 -6.80 4.51 14.87
C GLY A 282 -5.66 3.51 14.62
N LEU A 283 -5.80 2.27 15.09
CA LEU A 283 -4.78 1.22 14.90
C LEU A 283 -4.65 0.79 13.44
N ASN A 284 -5.77 0.67 12.73
CA ASN A 284 -5.82 0.31 11.32
C ASN A 284 -5.07 1.34 10.46
N ILE A 285 -5.38 2.62 10.65
CA ILE A 285 -4.73 3.70 9.91
C ILE A 285 -3.27 3.84 10.32
N TRP A 286 -2.95 3.72 11.61
CA TRP A 286 -1.59 3.89 12.11
C TRP A 286 -0.60 2.91 11.47
N THR A 287 -0.95 1.62 11.39
CA THR A 287 -0.07 0.62 10.76
C THR A 287 0.23 0.92 9.31
N THR A 288 -0.78 1.33 8.54
CA THR A 288 -0.61 1.65 7.12
C THR A 288 0.15 2.96 6.93
N ASN A 289 -0.13 3.97 7.75
CA ASN A 289 0.54 5.27 7.70
C ASN A 289 2.03 5.18 8.05
N ASP A 290 2.41 4.36 9.02
CA ASP A 290 3.81 4.08 9.32
C ASP A 290 4.55 3.52 8.10
N ASN A 291 3.95 2.55 7.43
CA ASN A 291 4.50 1.94 6.22
C ASN A 291 4.58 2.95 5.06
N ALA A 292 3.56 3.79 4.90
CA ALA A 292 3.53 4.83 3.88
C ALA A 292 4.68 5.84 4.08
N LEU A 293 4.81 6.43 5.26
CA LEU A 293 5.88 7.38 5.55
C LEU A 293 7.28 6.76 5.47
N TYR A 294 7.42 5.52 5.93
CA TYR A 294 8.68 4.80 5.81
C TYR A 294 9.12 4.68 4.35
N SER A 295 8.20 4.32 3.45
CA SER A 295 8.46 4.20 2.01
C SER A 295 8.71 5.55 1.36
N ALA A 296 7.94 6.58 1.70
CA ALA A 296 8.15 7.94 1.23
C ALA A 296 9.54 8.48 1.61
N GLY A 297 9.95 8.23 2.86
CA GLY A 297 11.27 8.64 3.36
C GLY A 297 12.43 7.96 2.64
N LEU A 298 12.29 6.70 2.23
CA LEU A 298 13.29 6.00 1.41
C LEU A 298 13.41 6.62 0.02
N GLY A 299 12.28 6.86 -0.66
CA GLY A 299 12.28 7.43 -2.00
C GLY A 299 12.85 8.85 -2.04
N LEU A 300 12.46 9.73 -1.09
CA LEU A 300 13.06 11.06 -0.97
C LEU A 300 14.56 11.00 -0.64
N ALA A 301 14.97 10.05 0.21
CA ALA A 301 16.40 9.84 0.50
C ALA A 301 17.18 9.49 -0.76
N ASN A 302 16.63 8.65 -1.65
CA ASN A 302 17.23 8.31 -2.93
C ASN A 302 17.39 9.54 -3.86
N ILE A 303 16.36 10.39 -3.93
CA ILE A 303 16.35 11.56 -4.82
C ILE A 303 17.36 12.62 -4.35
N PHE A 304 17.33 12.93 -3.05
CA PHE A 304 18.10 14.05 -2.49
C PHE A 304 19.47 13.64 -1.95
N GLY A 305 19.83 12.35 -1.96
CA GLY A 305 21.09 11.84 -1.40
C GLY A 305 21.19 12.10 0.12
N GLN A 306 20.05 12.08 0.83
CA GLN A 306 19.96 12.38 2.26
C GLN A 306 19.63 11.13 3.07
N LYS A 307 19.88 11.20 4.40
CA LYS A 307 19.48 10.12 5.31
C LYS A 307 17.94 9.99 5.34
N LYS A 308 17.42 8.76 5.48
CA LYS A 308 15.98 8.47 5.53
C LYS A 308 15.24 9.27 6.60
N LYS A 309 15.79 9.36 7.82
CA LYS A 309 15.10 9.99 8.97
C LYS A 309 14.63 11.43 8.72
N PRO A 310 15.46 12.37 8.23
CA PRO A 310 15.00 13.70 7.85
C PRO A 310 13.92 13.67 6.78
N MET A 311 14.02 12.76 5.81
CA MET A 311 13.05 12.64 4.72
C MET A 311 11.70 12.11 5.20
N VAL A 312 11.66 11.25 6.21
CA VAL A 312 10.41 10.85 6.90
C VAL A 312 9.73 12.06 7.56
N LEU A 313 10.50 12.92 8.23
CA LEU A 313 9.94 14.14 8.85
C LEU A 313 9.37 15.09 7.78
N VAL A 314 10.10 15.33 6.70
CA VAL A 314 9.62 16.16 5.58
C VAL A 314 8.35 15.57 4.98
N SER A 315 8.31 14.27 4.73
CA SER A 315 7.12 13.56 4.24
C SER A 315 5.93 13.69 5.19
N GLY A 316 6.17 13.53 6.50
CA GLY A 316 5.15 13.66 7.52
C GLY A 316 4.56 15.06 7.61
N ILE A 317 5.40 16.10 7.54
CA ILE A 317 4.95 17.49 7.53
C ILE A 317 4.09 17.76 6.28
N ILE A 318 4.58 17.39 5.09
CA ILE A 318 3.84 17.62 3.83
C ILE A 318 2.49 16.89 3.87
N GLY A 319 2.49 15.61 4.25
CA GLY A 319 1.26 14.82 4.31
C GLY A 319 0.26 15.35 5.33
N THR A 320 0.73 15.83 6.50
CA THR A 320 -0.14 16.42 7.54
C THR A 320 -0.76 17.73 7.07
N VAL A 321 0.02 18.60 6.43
CA VAL A 321 -0.48 19.89 5.91
C VAL A 321 -1.51 19.67 4.80
N LEU A 322 -1.30 18.67 3.95
CA LEU A 322 -2.19 18.36 2.84
C LEU A 322 -3.36 17.43 3.22
N ALA A 323 -3.42 16.89 4.45
CA ALA A 323 -4.31 15.82 4.86
C ALA A 323 -5.79 16.07 4.51
N VAL A 324 -6.34 17.21 4.93
CA VAL A 324 -7.76 17.55 4.72
C VAL A 324 -8.06 17.75 3.23
N TRP A 325 -7.18 18.40 2.50
CA TRP A 325 -7.34 18.61 1.06
C TRP A 325 -7.31 17.27 0.30
N LEU A 326 -6.36 16.38 0.62
CA LEU A 326 -6.23 15.06 0.01
C LEU A 326 -7.47 14.19 0.28
N TYR A 327 -8.02 14.25 1.48
CA TYR A 327 -9.23 13.51 1.85
C TYR A 327 -10.41 13.87 0.94
N TRP A 328 -10.67 15.16 0.74
CA TRP A 328 -11.79 15.62 -0.10
C TRP A 328 -11.55 15.42 -1.60
N ASN A 329 -10.31 15.23 -2.05
CA ASN A 329 -9.95 14.98 -3.45
C ASN A 329 -9.51 13.52 -3.70
N PHE A 330 -9.84 12.61 -2.78
CA PHE A 330 -9.32 11.26 -2.73
C PHE A 330 -9.56 10.43 -4.00
N CYS A 331 -10.77 10.45 -4.57
CA CYS A 331 -11.10 9.66 -5.76
C CYS A 331 -10.27 10.05 -6.99
N GLY A 332 -10.07 11.35 -7.22
CA GLY A 332 -9.21 11.83 -8.32
C GLY A 332 -7.76 11.41 -8.14
N TRP A 333 -7.27 11.49 -6.91
CA TRP A 333 -5.94 11.05 -6.53
C TRP A 333 -5.72 9.55 -6.78
N LEU A 334 -6.64 8.70 -6.32
CA LEU A 334 -6.58 7.24 -6.52
C LEU A 334 -6.47 6.82 -7.99
N ASN A 335 -7.25 7.44 -8.86
CA ASN A 335 -7.22 7.11 -10.28
C ASN A 335 -5.84 7.34 -10.90
N ILE A 336 -5.19 8.47 -10.56
CA ILE A 336 -3.83 8.77 -11.04
C ILE A 336 -2.84 7.69 -10.55
N LEU A 337 -2.92 7.31 -9.28
CA LEU A 337 -1.97 6.39 -8.67
C LEU A 337 -2.09 4.96 -9.21
N ASN A 338 -3.32 4.48 -9.38
CA ASN A 338 -3.59 3.12 -9.84
C ASN A 338 -3.10 2.88 -11.27
N CYS A 339 -2.96 3.94 -12.05
CA CYS A 339 -2.46 3.86 -13.42
C CYS A 339 -0.95 4.04 -13.54
N THR A 340 -0.29 4.70 -12.57
CA THR A 340 1.10 5.13 -12.72
C THR A 340 2.13 4.19 -12.11
N LEU A 341 1.84 3.57 -10.95
CA LEU A 341 2.83 2.77 -10.21
C LEU A 341 3.00 1.32 -10.69
N PRO A 342 1.97 0.59 -11.17
CA PRO A 342 2.14 -0.78 -11.63
C PRO A 342 3.19 -0.96 -12.73
N PRO A 343 3.33 -0.04 -13.72
CA PRO A 343 4.42 -0.04 -14.68
C PRO A 343 5.82 -0.08 -14.07
N VAL A 344 6.03 0.63 -12.95
CA VAL A 344 7.30 0.59 -12.22
C VAL A 344 7.58 -0.81 -11.68
N GLY A 345 6.62 -1.40 -10.97
CA GLY A 345 6.81 -2.69 -10.33
C GLY A 345 7.15 -3.81 -11.30
N ILE A 346 6.47 -3.86 -12.47
CA ILE A 346 6.77 -4.91 -13.45
C ILE A 346 8.18 -4.78 -14.03
N ILE A 347 8.69 -3.55 -14.23
CA ILE A 347 10.07 -3.32 -14.67
C ILE A 347 11.07 -3.78 -13.60
N LEU A 348 10.81 -3.56 -12.31
CA LEU A 348 11.66 -4.06 -11.23
C LEU A 348 11.73 -5.58 -11.23
N VAL A 349 10.59 -6.24 -11.41
CA VAL A 349 10.49 -7.71 -11.48
C VAL A 349 11.26 -8.24 -12.71
N LEU A 350 11.00 -7.70 -13.89
CA LEU A 350 11.68 -8.11 -15.12
C LEU A 350 13.19 -7.84 -15.05
N GLY A 351 13.60 -6.68 -14.55
CA GLY A 351 14.98 -6.33 -14.37
C GLY A 351 15.76 -7.37 -13.57
N TYR A 352 15.20 -7.81 -12.45
CA TYR A 352 15.79 -8.86 -11.63
C TYR A 352 15.83 -10.21 -12.33
N PHE A 353 14.70 -10.71 -12.86
CA PHE A 353 14.65 -12.05 -13.44
C PHE A 353 15.48 -12.20 -14.73
N LEU A 354 15.65 -11.11 -15.48
CA LEU A 354 16.43 -11.11 -16.71
C LEU A 354 17.94 -10.97 -16.47
N ASN A 355 18.35 -10.47 -15.30
CA ASN A 355 19.78 -10.25 -15.01
C ASN A 355 20.08 -10.26 -13.50
N LYS A 356 19.93 -11.45 -12.87
CA LYS A 356 20.12 -11.63 -11.43
C LYS A 356 21.50 -11.22 -10.92
N GLU A 357 22.54 -11.38 -11.75
CA GLU A 357 23.92 -11.06 -11.38
C GLU A 357 24.10 -9.56 -11.06
N LYS A 358 23.38 -8.68 -11.79
CA LYS A 358 23.39 -7.24 -11.55
C LYS A 358 22.89 -6.83 -10.15
N TYR A 359 22.22 -7.74 -9.42
CA TYR A 359 21.57 -7.46 -8.13
C TYR A 359 22.33 -8.04 -6.92
N GLN A 360 23.60 -8.38 -7.07
CA GLN A 360 24.44 -8.90 -5.97
C GLN A 360 25.05 -7.80 -5.09
N ASP A 361 25.17 -6.59 -5.63
CA ASP A 361 25.69 -5.40 -4.95
C ASP A 361 24.80 -4.18 -5.23
N VAL A 362 25.17 -3.01 -4.71
CA VAL A 362 24.44 -1.74 -4.92
C VAL A 362 25.06 -0.86 -6.02
N GLU A 363 26.18 -1.27 -6.60
CA GLU A 363 26.88 -0.46 -7.59
C GLU A 363 26.11 -0.39 -8.91
N VAL A 364 25.99 0.79 -9.48
CA VAL A 364 25.29 1.04 -10.75
C VAL A 364 26.13 1.99 -11.59
N SER A 365 26.54 1.54 -12.77
CA SER A 365 27.30 2.34 -13.74
C SER A 365 26.40 3.14 -14.68
N GLU A 366 25.18 2.63 -14.95
CA GLU A 366 24.23 3.24 -15.86
C GLU A 366 23.59 4.49 -15.23
N THR A 367 23.58 5.59 -16.00
CA THR A 367 22.98 6.84 -15.52
C THR A 367 21.44 6.83 -15.67
N VAL A 368 20.93 6.48 -16.85
CA VAL A 368 19.49 6.42 -17.16
C VAL A 368 19.23 5.31 -18.16
N ASN A 369 18.37 4.37 -17.80
CA ASN A 369 17.77 3.43 -18.74
C ASN A 369 16.49 4.05 -19.34
N TRP A 370 16.62 4.61 -20.54
CA TRP A 370 15.53 5.30 -21.19
C TRP A 370 14.36 4.38 -21.55
N PHE A 371 14.59 3.12 -21.87
CA PHE A 371 13.50 2.17 -22.17
C PHE A 371 12.66 1.88 -20.93
N ALA A 372 13.27 1.83 -19.74
CA ALA A 372 12.56 1.72 -18.49
C ALA A 372 11.71 2.97 -18.20
N VAL A 373 12.31 4.17 -18.35
CA VAL A 373 11.62 5.45 -18.12
C VAL A 373 10.44 5.63 -19.10
N ILE A 374 10.70 5.44 -20.40
CA ILE A 374 9.66 5.54 -21.45
C ILE A 374 8.57 4.48 -21.20
N GLY A 375 8.95 3.27 -20.83
CA GLY A 375 8.01 2.19 -20.50
C GLY A 375 7.04 2.57 -19.39
N VAL A 376 7.52 3.22 -18.32
CA VAL A 376 6.64 3.72 -17.23
C VAL A 376 5.70 4.80 -17.73
N VAL A 377 6.21 5.78 -18.49
CA VAL A 377 5.40 6.89 -18.98
C VAL A 377 4.32 6.39 -19.94
N LEU A 378 4.70 5.58 -20.95
CA LEU A 378 3.74 5.01 -21.90
C LEU A 378 2.76 4.06 -21.21
N GLY A 379 3.22 3.25 -20.27
CA GLY A 379 2.35 2.38 -19.47
C GLY A 379 1.33 3.17 -18.68
N ALA A 380 1.73 4.25 -18.02
CA ALA A 380 0.82 5.14 -17.29
C ALA A 380 -0.21 5.82 -18.24
N VAL A 381 0.24 6.30 -19.41
CA VAL A 381 -0.64 6.91 -20.40
C VAL A 381 -1.68 5.90 -20.90
N VAL A 382 -1.25 4.69 -21.29
CA VAL A 382 -2.16 3.64 -21.76
C VAL A 382 -3.14 3.21 -20.67
N ALA A 383 -2.68 3.06 -19.43
CA ALA A 383 -3.55 2.73 -18.30
C ALA A 383 -4.65 3.78 -18.06
N ASN A 384 -4.39 5.05 -18.35
CA ASN A 384 -5.37 6.13 -18.21
C ASN A 384 -6.32 6.27 -19.41
N LEU A 385 -5.84 5.96 -20.62
CA LEU A 385 -6.62 6.17 -21.84
C LEU A 385 -7.41 4.93 -22.28
N VAL A 386 -6.95 3.74 -21.93
CA VAL A 386 -7.58 2.49 -22.33
C VAL A 386 -8.53 2.00 -21.24
N HIS A 387 -9.83 2.21 -21.46
CA HIS A 387 -10.89 1.81 -20.52
C HIS A 387 -11.33 0.34 -20.66
N TRP A 388 -10.62 -0.46 -21.45
CA TRP A 388 -10.87 -1.88 -21.63
C TRP A 388 -9.99 -2.71 -20.65
N GLY A 389 -10.58 -3.70 -19.99
CA GLY A 389 -9.88 -4.57 -19.04
C GLY A 389 -9.55 -3.86 -17.72
N ILE A 390 -8.43 -4.23 -17.12
CA ILE A 390 -7.93 -3.66 -15.87
C ILE A 390 -6.78 -2.69 -16.17
N ALA A 391 -6.96 -1.41 -15.87
CA ALA A 391 -6.02 -0.33 -16.18
C ALA A 391 -4.58 -0.63 -15.75
N SER A 392 -4.40 -1.13 -14.52
CA SER A 392 -3.08 -1.50 -13.98
C SER A 392 -2.37 -2.57 -14.82
N ILE A 393 -3.12 -3.57 -15.33
CA ILE A 393 -2.57 -4.64 -16.18
C ILE A 393 -2.17 -4.07 -17.53
N ASN A 394 -3.02 -3.23 -18.15
CA ASN A 394 -2.71 -2.60 -19.41
C ASN A 394 -1.39 -1.81 -19.34
N GLY A 395 -1.23 -1.01 -18.29
CA GLY A 395 0.00 -0.26 -18.04
C GLY A 395 1.22 -1.16 -17.83
N MET A 396 1.08 -2.23 -17.05
CA MET A 396 2.16 -3.21 -16.82
C MET A 396 2.60 -3.89 -18.13
N MET A 397 1.65 -4.28 -18.99
CA MET A 397 1.97 -4.92 -20.28
C MET A 397 2.79 -4.00 -21.19
N VAL A 398 2.37 -2.75 -21.32
CA VAL A 398 3.10 -1.76 -22.14
C VAL A 398 4.51 -1.52 -21.60
N ALA A 399 4.63 -1.32 -20.30
CA ALA A 399 5.93 -1.11 -19.65
C ALA A 399 6.86 -2.32 -19.81
N ALA A 400 6.31 -3.54 -19.66
CA ALA A 400 7.06 -4.77 -19.90
C ALA A 400 7.59 -4.88 -21.33
N VAL A 401 6.74 -4.64 -22.32
CA VAL A 401 7.14 -4.68 -23.74
C VAL A 401 8.24 -3.65 -24.02
N CYS A 402 8.07 -2.39 -23.59
CA CYS A 402 9.09 -1.37 -23.78
C CYS A 402 10.43 -1.77 -23.16
N TYR A 403 10.40 -2.29 -21.94
CA TYR A 403 11.62 -2.73 -21.23
C TYR A 403 12.31 -3.90 -21.94
N LEU A 404 11.54 -4.89 -22.41
CA LEU A 404 12.06 -6.04 -23.16
C LEU A 404 12.67 -5.65 -24.51
N ILE A 405 12.07 -4.68 -25.23
CA ILE A 405 12.64 -4.11 -26.46
C ILE A 405 14.00 -3.48 -26.16
N GLY A 406 14.11 -2.67 -25.10
CA GLY A 406 15.38 -2.06 -24.69
C GLY A 406 16.45 -3.10 -24.44
N ARG A 407 16.11 -4.18 -23.70
CA ARG A 407 17.04 -5.29 -23.44
C ARG A 407 17.48 -6.04 -24.71
N ALA A 408 16.60 -6.14 -25.69
CA ALA A 408 16.94 -6.76 -26.99
C ALA A 408 17.88 -5.88 -27.83
N VAL A 409 17.73 -4.56 -27.73
CA VAL A 409 18.61 -3.59 -28.41
C VAL A 409 20.00 -3.53 -27.75
N GLU A 410 20.08 -3.55 -26.41
CA GLU A 410 21.35 -3.52 -25.67
C GLU A 410 22.22 -4.77 -25.86
N LYS A 411 21.62 -5.91 -26.25
CA LYS A 411 22.35 -7.17 -26.50
C LYS A 411 22.95 -7.28 -27.91
N LYS A 412 22.60 -6.34 -28.79
CA LYS A 412 23.18 -6.22 -30.14
C LYS A 412 24.32 -5.24 -30.15
#